data_17f6b906cdcdaa2bc4c637ed481b8d36
#
_entry.id   17f6b906cdcdaa2bc4c637ed481b8d36
#
_cell.length_a   1.000
_cell.length_b   1.000
_cell.length_c   1.000
_cell.angle_alpha   90.00
_cell.angle_beta   90.00
_cell.angle_gamma   90.00
#
_symmetry.space_group_name_H-M   'P 1'
#
loop_
_entity.id
_entity.type
_entity.pdbx_description
1 polymer ?
#
loop_
_entity_poly.entity_id
_entity_poly.type
_entity_poly.pdbx_seq_one_letter_code
_entity_poly.pdbx_strand_id
1 'polypeptide(L)'
;IEIHLGLEVEYYPKYFKELLHITGQYPIEYFLLAQHFLGNEIDDVYSGDETQDPKILERYCLQCREAMLTGCFTYFAHPDLLHFTGDPAVYDHWMRGLCEDAKKAGLPLEINFLGIGGHRHYPNPAFWKIVGEVGNPVIFGSDAHEPDKVWNPAALKKGEEIVKENGLHLLDTIELVNPAGTLL
;
A
#
# COMPACT_ATOMS: atom_id res chain seq x y z
N ILE A 1 -22.69 3.57 13.59
CA ILE A 1 -21.44 3.40 12.85
C ILE A 1 -21.67 2.29 11.85
N GLU A 2 -21.37 2.54 10.60
CA GLU A 2 -21.31 1.52 9.56
C GLU A 2 -19.93 0.87 9.63
N ILE A 3 -19.89 -0.45 9.52
CA ILE A 3 -18.64 -1.23 9.61
C ILE A 3 -18.57 -2.12 8.37
N HIS A 4 -17.46 -2.05 7.66
CA HIS A 4 -17.16 -2.87 6.50
C HIS A 4 -16.05 -3.87 6.83
N LEU A 5 -16.23 -5.12 6.39
CA LEU A 5 -15.25 -6.19 6.60
C LEU A 5 -14.30 -6.30 5.41
N GLY A 6 -13.06 -5.90 5.62
CA GLY A 6 -11.99 -6.01 4.62
C GLY A 6 -10.88 -6.96 5.05
N LEU A 7 -10.03 -7.32 4.10
CA LEU A 7 -8.79 -8.03 4.35
C LEU A 7 -7.62 -7.24 3.78
N GLU A 8 -6.55 -7.15 4.56
CA GLU A 8 -5.24 -6.81 4.06
C GLU A 8 -4.64 -8.04 3.41
N VAL A 9 -4.25 -7.91 2.13
CA VAL A 9 -3.92 -9.04 1.27
C VAL A 9 -2.59 -8.80 0.58
N GLU A 10 -1.70 -9.78 0.69
CA GLU A 10 -0.51 -9.87 -0.12
C GLU A 10 -0.80 -10.53 -1.47
N TYR A 11 -0.22 -9.97 -2.51
CA TYR A 11 -0.36 -10.54 -3.84
C TYR A 11 0.75 -11.54 -4.11
N TYR A 12 0.38 -12.83 -4.10
CA TYR A 12 1.24 -13.92 -4.55
C TYR A 12 0.65 -14.53 -5.82
N PRO A 13 1.24 -14.30 -7.01
CA PRO A 13 0.65 -14.71 -8.28
C PRO A 13 0.20 -16.17 -8.33
N LYS A 14 0.99 -17.05 -7.72
CA LYS A 14 0.72 -18.49 -7.66
C LYS A 14 -0.53 -18.85 -6.86
N TYR A 15 -0.84 -18.08 -5.81
CA TYR A 15 -1.89 -18.41 -4.83
C TYR A 15 -3.10 -17.48 -4.90
N PHE A 16 -3.03 -16.41 -5.68
CA PHE A 16 -4.06 -15.36 -5.66
C PHE A 16 -5.45 -15.87 -6.09
N LYS A 17 -5.50 -16.78 -7.08
CA LYS A 17 -6.78 -17.39 -7.50
C LYS A 17 -7.41 -18.24 -6.40
N GLU A 18 -6.60 -18.98 -5.65
CA GLU A 18 -7.07 -19.77 -4.51
C GLU A 18 -7.57 -18.87 -3.38
N LEU A 19 -6.85 -17.78 -3.09
CA LEU A 19 -7.28 -16.76 -2.13
C LEU A 19 -8.67 -16.21 -2.49
N LEU A 20 -8.88 -15.80 -3.73
CA LEU A 20 -10.17 -15.30 -4.21
C LEU A 20 -11.29 -16.35 -4.05
N HIS A 21 -10.98 -17.62 -4.34
CA HIS A 21 -11.95 -18.71 -4.17
C HIS A 21 -12.33 -18.92 -2.70
N ILE A 22 -11.33 -18.89 -1.79
CA ILE A 22 -11.57 -19.07 -0.35
C ILE A 22 -12.33 -17.87 0.22
N THR A 23 -11.87 -16.67 -0.04
CA THR A 23 -12.47 -15.44 0.51
C THR A 23 -13.86 -15.17 -0.03
N GLY A 24 -14.17 -15.60 -1.25
CA GLY A 24 -15.52 -15.51 -1.84
C GLY A 24 -16.59 -16.35 -1.11
N GLN A 25 -16.20 -17.21 -0.15
CA GLN A 25 -17.11 -17.97 0.70
C GLN A 25 -17.50 -17.20 1.99
N TYR A 26 -16.91 -16.04 2.23
CA TYR A 26 -17.10 -15.21 3.41
C TYR A 26 -17.64 -13.83 3.03
N PRO A 27 -18.26 -13.09 3.95
CA PRO A 27 -18.79 -11.77 3.69
C PRO A 27 -17.72 -10.69 3.67
N ILE A 28 -16.66 -10.93 2.90
CA ILE A 28 -15.57 -9.95 2.71
C ILE A 28 -16.03 -8.93 1.67
N GLU A 29 -15.99 -7.65 2.03
CA GLU A 29 -16.49 -6.58 1.21
C GLU A 29 -15.41 -5.95 0.32
N TYR A 30 -14.14 -5.95 0.78
CA TYR A 30 -13.03 -5.35 0.05
C TYR A 30 -11.67 -5.94 0.43
N PHE A 31 -10.69 -5.72 -0.45
CA PHE A 31 -9.29 -6.00 -0.18
C PHE A 31 -8.46 -4.72 -0.15
N LEU A 32 -7.44 -4.69 0.72
CA LEU A 32 -6.32 -3.76 0.70
C LEU A 32 -5.12 -4.48 0.10
N LEU A 33 -4.42 -3.84 -0.82
CA LEU A 33 -3.13 -4.35 -1.27
C LEU A 33 -2.07 -4.02 -0.22
N ALA A 34 -1.38 -5.01 0.31
CA ALA A 34 -0.18 -4.84 1.11
C ALA A 34 0.88 -5.82 0.61
N GLN A 35 2.11 -5.39 0.51
CA GLN A 35 3.17 -6.27 0.00
C GLN A 35 4.34 -6.32 0.97
N HIS A 36 4.24 -7.23 1.96
CA HIS A 36 5.29 -7.44 2.95
C HIS A 36 6.39 -8.36 2.44
N PHE A 37 6.05 -9.39 1.66
CA PHE A 37 7.01 -10.36 1.16
C PHE A 37 7.01 -10.45 -0.36
N LEU A 38 8.19 -10.61 -0.93
CA LEU A 38 8.34 -10.88 -2.36
C LEU A 38 8.22 -12.38 -2.61
N GLY A 39 7.42 -12.77 -3.62
CA GLY A 39 7.24 -14.17 -3.99
C GLY A 39 6.37 -14.97 -3.03
N ASN A 40 6.74 -15.06 -1.75
CA ASN A 40 5.95 -15.70 -0.68
C ASN A 40 6.56 -15.41 0.71
N GLU A 41 5.82 -15.74 1.79
CA GLU A 41 6.23 -15.50 3.18
C GLU A 41 7.27 -16.48 3.74
N ILE A 42 7.49 -17.62 3.07
CA ILE A 42 8.22 -18.75 3.68
C ILE A 42 9.72 -18.65 3.42
N ASP A 43 10.09 -18.33 2.19
CA ASP A 43 11.47 -18.46 1.69
C ASP A 43 11.91 -17.28 0.80
N ASP A 44 11.22 -16.17 0.86
CA ASP A 44 11.57 -14.97 0.08
C ASP A 44 11.80 -13.74 0.97
N VAL A 45 12.02 -12.58 0.36
CA VAL A 45 12.50 -11.36 0.99
C VAL A 45 11.36 -10.62 1.69
N TYR A 46 11.55 -10.26 2.96
CA TYR A 46 10.68 -9.31 3.66
C TYR A 46 10.99 -7.87 3.23
N SER A 47 9.99 -7.15 2.75
CA SER A 47 10.13 -5.80 2.20
C SER A 47 10.60 -4.76 3.23
N GLY A 48 10.33 -4.99 4.52
CA GLY A 48 10.77 -4.11 5.60
C GLY A 48 12.25 -4.25 5.98
N ASP A 49 12.96 -5.27 5.48
CA ASP A 49 14.39 -5.41 5.68
C ASP A 49 15.16 -4.42 4.81
N GLU A 50 16.21 -3.82 5.39
CA GLU A 50 17.04 -2.86 4.67
C GLU A 50 17.77 -3.53 3.50
N THR A 51 17.67 -2.93 2.32
CA THR A 51 18.35 -3.42 1.12
C THR A 51 18.90 -2.28 0.25
N GLN A 52 20.01 -2.54 -0.43
CA GLN A 52 20.56 -1.68 -1.47
C GLN A 52 20.51 -2.36 -2.85
N ASP A 53 19.98 -3.59 -2.93
CA ASP A 53 19.89 -4.33 -4.20
C ASP A 53 18.76 -3.77 -5.07
N PRO A 54 19.07 -3.16 -6.23
CA PRO A 54 18.06 -2.62 -7.14
C PRO A 54 17.10 -3.67 -7.69
N LYS A 55 17.50 -4.95 -7.70
CA LYS A 55 16.62 -6.04 -8.14
C LYS A 55 15.50 -6.35 -7.15
N ILE A 56 15.74 -6.13 -5.86
CA ILE A 56 14.69 -6.27 -4.83
C ILE A 56 13.64 -5.17 -5.03
N LEU A 57 14.08 -3.91 -5.23
CA LEU A 57 13.18 -2.79 -5.52
C LEU A 57 12.39 -3.02 -6.81
N GLU A 58 13.06 -3.47 -7.88
CA GLU A 58 12.42 -3.82 -9.15
C GLU A 58 11.33 -4.89 -8.95
N ARG A 59 11.66 -6.00 -8.27
CA ARG A 59 10.72 -7.09 -7.99
C ARG A 59 9.49 -6.61 -7.20
N TYR A 60 9.72 -5.79 -6.17
CA TYR A 60 8.64 -5.19 -5.38
C TYR A 60 7.66 -4.40 -6.28
N CYS A 61 8.20 -3.46 -7.07
CA CYS A 61 7.37 -2.64 -7.95
C CYS A 61 6.62 -3.46 -9.01
N LEU A 62 7.27 -4.47 -9.59
CA LEU A 62 6.64 -5.33 -10.60
C LEU A 62 5.53 -6.21 -9.97
N GLN A 63 5.76 -6.78 -8.80
CA GLN A 63 4.76 -7.59 -8.10
C GLN A 63 3.54 -6.75 -7.67
N CYS A 64 3.77 -5.55 -7.14
CA CYS A 64 2.68 -4.61 -6.84
C CYS A 64 1.91 -4.18 -8.10
N ARG A 65 2.61 -3.96 -9.21
CA ARG A 65 1.97 -3.66 -10.49
C ARG A 65 1.06 -4.79 -10.97
N GLU A 66 1.52 -6.04 -10.88
CA GLU A 66 0.68 -7.21 -11.21
C GLU A 66 -0.57 -7.27 -10.33
N ALA A 67 -0.41 -7.00 -9.02
CA ALA A 67 -1.54 -6.91 -8.09
C ALA A 67 -2.56 -5.85 -8.52
N MET A 68 -2.11 -4.63 -8.84
CA MET A 68 -2.98 -3.54 -9.27
C MET A 68 -3.76 -3.88 -10.54
N LEU A 69 -3.14 -4.60 -11.48
CA LEU A 69 -3.78 -5.03 -12.73
C LEU A 69 -4.92 -6.02 -12.53
N THR A 70 -5.03 -6.66 -11.36
CA THR A 70 -6.16 -7.54 -11.04
C THR A 70 -7.47 -6.78 -10.85
N GLY A 71 -7.41 -5.49 -10.48
CA GLY A 71 -8.58 -4.67 -10.15
C GLY A 71 -9.31 -5.09 -8.88
N CYS A 72 -8.70 -5.94 -8.02
CA CYS A 72 -9.35 -6.52 -6.84
C CYS A 72 -9.20 -5.67 -5.57
N PHE A 73 -8.42 -4.60 -5.60
CA PHE A 73 -8.03 -3.85 -4.41
C PHE A 73 -8.70 -2.48 -4.34
N THR A 74 -9.03 -2.06 -3.12
CA THR A 74 -9.64 -0.76 -2.82
C THR A 74 -8.60 0.35 -2.68
N TYR A 75 -7.49 0.07 -1.99
CA TYR A 75 -6.34 0.96 -1.88
C TYR A 75 -5.05 0.18 -1.59
N PHE A 76 -3.91 0.86 -1.70
CA PHE A 76 -2.59 0.29 -1.43
C PHE A 76 -2.11 0.75 -0.05
N ALA A 77 -2.08 -0.19 0.90
CA ALA A 77 -1.60 0.02 2.25
C ALA A 77 -0.07 0.17 2.28
N HIS A 78 0.43 1.13 3.05
CA HIS A 78 1.87 1.41 3.22
C HIS A 78 2.73 1.12 1.96
N PRO A 79 2.48 1.79 0.83
CA PRO A 79 3.11 1.47 -0.47
C PRO A 79 4.63 1.68 -0.49
N ASP A 80 5.15 2.38 0.51
CA ASP A 80 6.56 2.68 0.74
C ASP A 80 7.19 1.79 1.84
N LEU A 81 6.59 0.63 2.10
CA LEU A 81 7.11 -0.36 3.06
C LEU A 81 8.49 -0.89 2.67
N LEU A 82 8.82 -0.98 1.37
CA LEU A 82 10.13 -1.46 0.95
C LEU A 82 11.25 -0.54 1.46
N HIS A 83 12.13 -1.09 2.30
CA HIS A 83 13.23 -0.36 2.92
C HIS A 83 14.48 -0.33 2.03
N PHE A 84 14.43 0.45 0.96
CA PHE A 84 15.55 0.62 0.04
C PHE A 84 16.43 1.80 0.45
N THR A 85 17.74 1.52 0.68
CA THR A 85 18.76 2.51 1.06
C THR A 85 19.88 2.64 0.03
N GLY A 86 19.64 2.16 -1.20
CA GLY A 86 20.58 2.24 -2.32
C GLY A 86 20.51 3.59 -3.05
N ASP A 87 20.85 3.57 -4.35
CA ASP A 87 20.90 4.77 -5.18
C ASP A 87 19.54 5.49 -5.26
N PRO A 88 19.46 6.78 -4.83
CA PRO A 88 18.22 7.55 -4.89
C PRO A 88 17.63 7.71 -6.29
N ALA A 89 18.44 7.72 -7.35
CA ALA A 89 17.93 7.82 -8.72
C ALA A 89 17.24 6.51 -9.15
N VAL A 90 17.74 5.38 -8.70
CA VAL A 90 17.10 4.07 -8.91
C VAL A 90 15.79 3.98 -8.13
N TYR A 91 15.78 4.48 -6.88
CA TYR A 91 14.55 4.56 -6.09
C TYR A 91 13.49 5.42 -6.76
N ASP A 92 13.84 6.64 -7.17
CA ASP A 92 12.91 7.56 -7.86
C ASP A 92 12.32 6.92 -9.12
N HIS A 93 13.17 6.29 -9.95
CA HIS A 93 12.72 5.64 -11.17
C HIS A 93 11.64 4.57 -10.91
N TRP A 94 11.91 3.63 -10.01
CA TRP A 94 11.00 2.52 -9.75
C TRP A 94 9.74 2.94 -8.97
N MET A 95 9.89 3.79 -7.94
CA MET A 95 8.75 4.25 -7.15
C MET A 95 7.85 5.22 -7.93
N ARG A 96 8.41 6.00 -8.84
CA ARG A 96 7.62 6.82 -9.75
C ARG A 96 6.78 5.94 -10.69
N GLY A 97 7.37 4.89 -11.25
CA GLY A 97 6.64 3.90 -12.04
C GLY A 97 5.50 3.24 -11.25
N LEU A 98 5.75 2.88 -9.98
CA LEU A 98 4.75 2.33 -9.07
C LEU A 98 3.58 3.31 -8.85
N CYS A 99 3.89 4.59 -8.57
CA CYS A 99 2.87 5.63 -8.40
C CYS A 99 2.06 5.85 -9.69
N GLU A 100 2.71 5.87 -10.85
CA GLU A 100 2.01 5.98 -12.13
C GLU A 100 1.08 4.79 -12.41
N ASP A 101 1.50 3.58 -12.08
CA ASP A 101 0.67 2.38 -12.23
C ASP A 101 -0.52 2.40 -11.25
N ALA A 102 -0.31 2.80 -10.00
CA ALA A 102 -1.40 2.98 -9.02
C ALA A 102 -2.41 4.04 -9.51
N LYS A 103 -1.93 5.16 -10.05
CA LYS A 103 -2.80 6.22 -10.61
C LYS A 103 -3.62 5.71 -11.80
N LYS A 104 -3.01 4.96 -12.73
CA LYS A 104 -3.71 4.34 -13.87
C LYS A 104 -4.77 3.34 -13.42
N ALA A 105 -4.48 2.59 -12.35
CA ALA A 105 -5.42 1.64 -11.75
C ALA A 105 -6.53 2.31 -10.93
N GLY A 106 -6.45 3.64 -10.69
CA GLY A 106 -7.38 4.36 -9.82
C GLY A 106 -7.24 4.00 -8.35
N LEU A 107 -6.09 3.47 -7.93
CA LEU A 107 -5.83 2.94 -6.61
C LEU A 107 -5.24 4.03 -5.70
N PRO A 108 -5.94 4.49 -4.64
CA PRO A 108 -5.41 5.42 -3.66
C PRO A 108 -4.23 4.82 -2.88
N LEU A 109 -3.30 5.68 -2.44
CA LEU A 109 -2.14 5.30 -1.65
C LEU A 109 -2.34 5.69 -0.19
N GLU A 110 -2.00 4.80 0.74
CA GLU A 110 -2.20 5.03 2.16
C GLU A 110 -1.01 5.71 2.83
N ILE A 111 -1.26 6.81 3.55
CA ILE A 111 -0.37 7.35 4.58
C ILE A 111 -0.65 6.57 5.87
N ASN A 112 0.29 5.72 6.26
CA ASN A 112 0.08 4.73 7.31
C ASN A 112 0.44 5.26 8.70
N PHE A 113 -0.51 5.19 9.64
CA PHE A 113 -0.33 5.73 11.00
C PHE A 113 0.47 4.80 11.92
N LEU A 114 0.51 3.49 11.64
CA LEU A 114 1.40 2.57 12.37
C LEU A 114 2.86 2.92 12.07
N GLY A 115 3.20 3.20 10.82
CA GLY A 115 4.54 3.65 10.43
C GLY A 115 4.94 4.95 11.13
N ILE A 116 4.04 5.94 11.14
CA ILE A 116 4.28 7.22 11.84
C ILE A 116 4.46 6.99 13.35
N GLY A 117 3.52 6.30 13.99
CA GLY A 117 3.51 6.10 15.44
C GLY A 117 4.63 5.19 15.92
N GLY A 118 5.06 4.25 15.09
CA GLY A 118 6.15 3.32 15.36
C GLY A 118 7.54 3.86 14.98
N HIS A 119 7.63 5.10 14.47
CA HIS A 119 8.88 5.68 13.97
C HIS A 119 9.62 4.76 12.99
N ARG A 120 8.87 4.13 12.10
CA ARG A 120 9.41 3.23 11.09
C ARG A 120 10.08 4.02 9.94
N HIS A 121 10.73 3.32 8.99
CA HIS A 121 11.32 3.96 7.81
C HIS A 121 10.27 4.49 6.82
N TYR A 122 9.00 4.21 7.06
CA TYR A 122 7.86 4.76 6.35
C TYR A 122 6.91 5.51 7.32
N PRO A 123 6.22 6.56 6.88
CA PRO A 123 6.19 7.17 5.55
C PRO A 123 7.56 7.75 5.13
N ASN A 124 8.04 7.36 3.94
CA ASN A 124 9.32 7.82 3.39
C ASN A 124 9.15 9.18 2.67
N PRO A 125 9.86 10.25 3.09
CA PRO A 125 9.70 11.57 2.48
C PRO A 125 9.96 11.61 0.96
N ALA A 126 10.92 10.79 0.47
CA ALA A 126 11.22 10.73 -0.97
C ALA A 126 10.04 10.12 -1.76
N PHE A 127 9.39 9.09 -1.20
CA PHE A 127 8.21 8.50 -1.81
C PHE A 127 7.04 9.49 -1.88
N TRP A 128 6.72 10.16 -0.79
CA TRP A 128 5.58 11.07 -0.73
C TRP A 128 5.76 12.32 -1.60
N LYS A 129 7.01 12.75 -1.82
CA LYS A 129 7.33 13.75 -2.84
C LYS A 129 6.97 13.26 -4.24
N ILE A 130 7.31 12.02 -4.59
CA ILE A 130 6.97 11.40 -5.89
C ILE A 130 5.45 11.32 -6.03
N VAL A 131 4.73 10.89 -4.98
CA VAL A 131 3.25 10.82 -4.98
C VAL A 131 2.63 12.17 -5.32
N GLY A 132 3.15 13.27 -4.72
CA GLY A 132 2.70 14.63 -5.02
C GLY A 132 2.98 15.04 -6.46
N GLU A 133 4.16 14.73 -6.99
CA GLU A 133 4.54 15.05 -8.38
C GLU A 133 3.71 14.26 -9.40
N VAL A 134 3.41 12.99 -9.13
CA VAL A 134 2.54 12.14 -9.97
C VAL A 134 1.07 12.54 -9.81
N GLY A 135 0.67 13.01 -8.62
CA GLY A 135 -0.69 13.43 -8.30
C GLY A 135 -1.63 12.25 -8.07
N ASN A 136 -1.18 11.27 -7.26
CA ASN A 136 -2.04 10.19 -6.79
C ASN A 136 -3.03 10.68 -5.73
N PRO A 137 -4.27 10.16 -5.70
CA PRO A 137 -5.12 10.29 -4.54
C PRO A 137 -4.53 9.51 -3.36
N VAL A 138 -4.73 10.04 -2.15
CA VAL A 138 -4.22 9.43 -0.92
C VAL A 138 -5.31 9.32 0.13
N ILE A 139 -5.14 8.39 1.07
CA ILE A 139 -5.99 8.21 2.24
C ILE A 139 -5.13 8.07 3.49
N PHE A 140 -5.76 8.20 4.66
CA PHE A 140 -5.16 7.81 5.93
C PHE A 140 -5.62 6.41 6.33
N GLY A 141 -4.68 5.58 6.82
CA GLY A 141 -4.99 4.30 7.44
C GLY A 141 -4.38 4.20 8.83
N SER A 142 -5.15 3.69 9.79
CA SER A 142 -4.67 3.54 11.16
C SER A 142 -3.74 2.36 11.34
N ASP A 143 -3.96 1.29 10.59
CA ASP A 143 -3.23 0.01 10.70
C ASP A 143 -3.09 -0.43 12.18
N ALA A 144 -4.23 -0.35 12.90
CA ALA A 144 -4.27 -0.53 14.35
C ALA A 144 -4.27 -2.00 14.72
N HIS A 145 -3.24 -2.44 15.45
CA HIS A 145 -3.12 -3.79 16.00
C HIS A 145 -3.61 -3.90 17.45
N GLU A 146 -3.89 -2.74 18.08
CA GLU A 146 -4.39 -2.63 19.44
C GLU A 146 -5.53 -1.62 19.50
N PRO A 147 -6.54 -1.79 20.39
CA PRO A 147 -7.70 -0.89 20.46
C PRO A 147 -7.34 0.58 20.71
N ASP A 148 -6.28 0.86 21.47
CA ASP A 148 -5.80 2.22 21.75
C ASP A 148 -5.07 2.87 20.58
N LYS A 149 -4.75 2.12 19.53
CA LYS A 149 -4.10 2.60 18.30
C LYS A 149 -5.09 3.01 17.21
N VAL A 150 -6.36 2.64 17.33
CA VAL A 150 -7.41 3.00 16.35
C VAL A 150 -7.51 4.51 16.16
N TRP A 151 -7.33 5.29 17.24
CA TRP A 151 -7.30 6.75 17.19
C TRP A 151 -5.95 7.28 17.69
N ASN A 152 -5.15 7.83 16.78
CA ASN A 152 -3.84 8.41 17.07
C ASN A 152 -3.76 9.85 16.55
N PRO A 153 -4.12 10.86 17.38
CA PRO A 153 -4.12 12.26 16.95
C PRO A 153 -2.73 12.80 16.61
N ALA A 154 -1.66 12.23 17.18
CA ALA A 154 -0.30 12.64 16.83
C ALA A 154 0.09 12.14 15.43
N ALA A 155 -0.27 10.90 15.08
CA ALA A 155 -0.07 10.36 13.74
C ALA A 155 -0.93 11.11 12.71
N LEU A 156 -2.19 11.42 13.03
CA LEU A 156 -3.06 12.23 12.19
C LEU A 156 -2.42 13.58 11.86
N LYS A 157 -1.97 14.33 12.88
CA LYS A 157 -1.30 15.62 12.67
C LYS A 157 -0.09 15.49 11.75
N LYS A 158 0.71 14.42 11.94
CA LYS A 158 1.89 14.18 11.08
C LYS A 158 1.49 13.81 9.66
N GLY A 159 0.44 13.03 9.48
CA GLY A 159 -0.15 12.71 8.17
C GLY A 159 -0.63 13.98 7.44
N GLU A 160 -1.32 14.89 8.15
CA GLU A 160 -1.75 16.20 7.60
C GLU A 160 -0.55 17.07 7.18
N GLU A 161 0.56 17.04 7.93
CA GLU A 161 1.81 17.70 7.54
C GLU A 161 2.35 17.12 6.23
N ILE A 162 2.42 15.79 6.08
CA ILE A 162 2.86 15.12 4.86
C ILE A 162 1.98 15.52 3.66
N VAL A 163 0.65 15.53 3.84
CA VAL A 163 -0.30 15.97 2.81
C VAL A 163 -0.02 17.40 2.37
N LYS A 164 0.14 18.32 3.32
CA LYS A 164 0.40 19.73 3.05
C LYS A 164 1.76 19.98 2.40
N GLU A 165 2.83 19.35 2.91
CA GLU A 165 4.19 19.54 2.43
C GLU A 165 4.37 19.08 0.98
N ASN A 166 3.65 18.03 0.57
CA ASN A 166 3.75 17.44 -0.76
C ASN A 166 2.57 17.79 -1.69
N GLY A 167 1.61 18.61 -1.24
CA GLY A 167 0.45 19.01 -2.02
C GLY A 167 -0.44 17.84 -2.44
N LEU A 168 -0.61 16.85 -1.55
CA LEU A 168 -1.32 15.61 -1.87
C LEU A 168 -2.83 15.81 -1.93
N HIS A 169 -3.50 15.02 -2.76
CA HIS A 169 -4.95 14.96 -2.87
C HIS A 169 -5.51 13.93 -1.87
N LEU A 170 -5.80 14.38 -0.64
CA LEU A 170 -6.41 13.54 0.38
C LEU A 170 -7.90 13.33 0.08
N LEU A 171 -8.35 12.09 0.04
CA LEU A 171 -9.74 11.72 -0.14
C LEU A 171 -10.48 11.72 1.20
N ASP A 172 -11.69 12.27 1.21
CA ASP A 172 -12.59 12.23 2.38
C ASP A 172 -13.25 10.84 2.52
N THR A 173 -13.52 10.18 1.40
CA THR A 173 -14.14 8.84 1.32
C THR A 173 -13.56 8.07 0.14
N ILE A 174 -13.69 6.74 0.18
CA ILE A 174 -13.32 5.84 -0.92
C ILE A 174 -14.48 4.92 -1.25
N GLU A 175 -14.58 4.50 -2.51
CA GLU A 175 -15.50 3.46 -2.92
C GLU A 175 -14.84 2.09 -2.71
N LEU A 176 -15.57 1.18 -2.05
CA LEU A 176 -15.07 -0.18 -1.80
C LEU A 176 -15.16 -1.01 -3.08
N VAL A 177 -14.06 -1.67 -3.41
CA VAL A 177 -13.99 -2.61 -4.54
C VAL A 177 -14.25 -4.01 -4.02
N ASN A 178 -15.36 -4.61 -4.43
CA ASN A 178 -15.66 -5.99 -4.08
C ASN A 178 -14.80 -6.96 -4.92
N PRO A 179 -13.90 -7.72 -4.31
CA PRO A 179 -12.99 -8.61 -5.05
C PRO A 179 -13.71 -9.74 -5.79
N ALA A 180 -14.90 -10.16 -5.33
CA ALA A 180 -15.69 -11.19 -6.00
C ALA A 180 -16.32 -10.70 -7.34
N GLY A 181 -16.50 -9.39 -7.50
CA GLY A 181 -17.04 -8.79 -8.72
C GLY A 181 -16.06 -8.78 -9.90
N THR A 182 -14.77 -9.02 -9.65
CA THR A 182 -13.72 -9.02 -10.67
C THR A 182 -13.44 -10.40 -11.29
N LEU A 183 -14.14 -11.43 -10.79
CA LEU A 183 -14.02 -12.81 -11.28
C LEU A 183 -14.95 -13.15 -12.47
N LEU A 184 -15.59 -12.16 -13.10
CA LEU A 184 -16.50 -12.35 -14.25
C LEU A 184 -15.78 -12.19 -15.58
#